data_a4c0c4f738914f45870e60896216c660
#
_entry.id   a4c0c4f738914f45870e60896216c660
#
_cell.length_a   1.000
_cell.length_b   1.000
_cell.length_c   1.000
_cell.angle_alpha   90.00
_cell.angle_beta   90.00
_cell.angle_gamma   90.00
#
_symmetry.space_group_name_H-M   'P 1'
#
loop_
_entity.id
_entity.type
_entity.pdbx_description
1 polymer ?
#
loop_
_entity_poly.entity_id
_entity_poly.type
_entity_poly.pdbx_seq_one_letter_code
_entity_poly.pdbx_strand_id
1 'polypeptide(L)'
;MKKMIVIHIDSEKDTAFLSKCYEGIGDSIILYNPTKAEVTQTLKDNPNVTTMMLGHGGSGGLFSKDWRGCVIDYSNAYLLKDRECIAIWCYAKNFGRQYGLKGYFTSMFVSNGCEAKSFGYDATEEDVFNEVALFAERVNTLIKEETPLNEWVEKLQGQADYSKPYVEFNYSNMEYFDGTQKPLSISTYPTSYTHGYGYGFDDEEDYGKGKGKVVDTKAKYPSLYGNDSDIDNEIDLWFEDYCIVNGIEGEWAKNIAYDLFKAGWDARKDAEECW
;
A
#
# COMPACT_ATOMS: atom_id res chain seq x y z
N MET A 1 22.45 10.79 -14.55
CA MET A 1 21.35 10.29 -13.70
C MET A 1 21.54 10.77 -12.28
N LYS A 2 20.49 11.26 -11.62
CA LYS A 2 20.53 11.63 -10.21
C LYS A 2 20.71 10.37 -9.35
N LYS A 3 21.47 10.48 -8.25
CA LYS A 3 21.58 9.42 -7.24
C LYS A 3 20.18 9.06 -6.71
N MET A 4 19.90 7.77 -6.53
CA MET A 4 18.62 7.27 -6.03
C MET A 4 18.81 6.26 -4.90
N ILE A 5 17.91 6.25 -3.93
CA ILE A 5 17.78 5.16 -2.96
C ILE A 5 16.63 4.27 -3.44
N VAL A 6 16.86 2.99 -3.50
CA VAL A 6 15.84 1.97 -3.79
C VAL A 6 15.65 1.10 -2.56
N ILE A 7 14.43 1.06 -2.04
CA ILE A 7 14.01 0.17 -0.97
C ILE A 7 13.06 -0.84 -1.60
N HIS A 8 13.50 -2.07 -1.76
CA HIS A 8 12.70 -3.13 -2.37
C HIS A 8 12.46 -4.26 -1.39
N ILE A 9 11.19 -4.50 -1.08
CA ILE A 9 10.73 -5.65 -0.30
C ILE A 9 10.17 -6.67 -1.27
N ASP A 10 10.92 -7.74 -1.46
CA ASP A 10 10.55 -8.88 -2.28
C ASP A 10 10.16 -10.03 -1.35
N SER A 11 8.89 -10.11 -1.03
CA SER A 11 8.33 -11.08 -0.10
C SER A 11 7.72 -12.28 -0.82
N GLU A 12 7.19 -12.07 -2.04
CA GLU A 12 6.42 -13.07 -2.79
C GLU A 12 6.65 -12.92 -4.30
N LYS A 13 6.20 -13.91 -5.09
CA LYS A 13 6.39 -13.91 -6.54
C LYS A 13 5.73 -12.73 -7.26
N ASP A 14 4.63 -12.24 -6.70
CA ASP A 14 3.85 -11.12 -7.25
C ASP A 14 4.52 -9.76 -7.06
N THR A 15 5.58 -9.66 -6.26
CA THR A 15 6.43 -8.46 -6.15
C THR A 15 7.74 -8.55 -6.93
N ALA A 16 8.08 -9.72 -7.48
CA ALA A 16 9.34 -9.93 -8.19
C ALA A 16 9.52 -9.02 -9.41
N PHE A 17 8.43 -8.65 -10.10
CA PHE A 17 8.46 -7.75 -11.27
C PHE A 17 8.98 -6.35 -10.92
N LEU A 18 8.85 -5.92 -9.67
CA LEU A 18 9.28 -4.60 -9.20
C LEU A 18 10.79 -4.38 -9.34
N SER A 19 11.59 -5.45 -9.38
CA SER A 19 13.03 -5.37 -9.65
C SER A 19 13.35 -4.71 -11.01
N LYS A 20 12.49 -4.89 -12.00
CA LYS A 20 12.62 -4.28 -13.33
C LYS A 20 12.51 -2.74 -13.28
N CYS A 21 11.81 -2.17 -12.29
CA CYS A 21 11.68 -0.72 -12.16
C CYS A 21 13.02 0.01 -12.04
N TYR A 22 14.04 -0.65 -11.48
CA TYR A 22 15.36 -0.06 -11.25
C TYR A 22 16.51 -0.80 -11.92
N GLU A 23 16.22 -1.75 -12.80
CA GLU A 23 17.25 -2.51 -13.52
C GLU A 23 18.11 -1.60 -14.39
N GLY A 24 19.43 -1.71 -14.20
CA GLY A 24 20.42 -0.94 -14.96
C GLY A 24 20.45 0.57 -14.63
N ILE A 25 19.85 0.99 -13.51
CA ILE A 25 19.99 2.36 -13.02
C ILE A 25 21.34 2.48 -12.30
N GLY A 26 22.23 3.29 -12.85
CA GLY A 26 23.52 3.62 -12.22
C GLY A 26 23.36 4.56 -11.03
N ASP A 27 24.41 4.65 -10.19
CA ASP A 27 24.47 5.53 -9.01
C ASP A 27 23.26 5.41 -8.05
N SER A 28 22.87 4.16 -7.74
CA SER A 28 21.79 3.87 -6.82
C SER A 28 22.28 3.14 -5.57
N ILE A 29 21.67 3.44 -4.42
CA ILE A 29 21.80 2.69 -3.18
C ILE A 29 20.62 1.73 -3.12
N ILE A 30 20.85 0.45 -3.34
CA ILE A 30 19.79 -0.56 -3.34
C ILE A 30 19.77 -1.28 -1.99
N LEU A 31 18.66 -1.16 -1.28
CA LEU A 31 18.34 -1.90 -0.07
C LEU A 31 17.33 -2.99 -0.45
N TYR A 32 17.78 -4.23 -0.54
CA TYR A 32 16.95 -5.39 -0.87
C TYR A 32 16.56 -6.14 0.40
N ASN A 33 15.29 -6.22 0.68
CA ASN A 33 14.74 -6.78 1.92
C ASN A 33 15.39 -6.21 3.20
N PRO A 34 15.53 -4.87 3.32
CA PRO A 34 16.19 -4.29 4.48
C PRO A 34 15.31 -4.36 5.73
N THR A 35 15.96 -4.25 6.87
CA THR A 35 15.30 -3.94 8.13
C THR A 35 14.90 -2.46 8.19
N LYS A 36 13.94 -2.13 9.05
CA LYS A 36 13.54 -0.73 9.30
C LYS A 36 14.71 0.14 9.78
N ALA A 37 15.62 -0.44 10.57
CA ALA A 37 16.81 0.29 11.06
C ALA A 37 17.75 0.67 9.92
N GLU A 38 18.04 -0.24 8.98
CA GLU A 38 18.86 0.01 7.80
C GLU A 38 18.23 1.08 6.91
N VAL A 39 16.91 0.99 6.66
CA VAL A 39 16.17 2.02 5.91
C VAL A 39 16.30 3.37 6.58
N THR A 40 16.01 3.44 7.88
CA THR A 40 16.05 4.69 8.64
C THR A 40 17.43 5.32 8.63
N GLN A 41 18.49 4.52 8.80
CA GLN A 41 19.87 5.00 8.78
C GLN A 41 20.25 5.49 7.37
N THR A 42 19.95 4.71 6.33
CA THR A 42 20.26 5.09 4.94
C THR A 42 19.58 6.40 4.55
N LEU A 43 18.29 6.58 4.94
CA LEU A 43 17.57 7.83 4.68
C LEU A 43 18.20 9.03 5.42
N LYS A 44 18.67 8.86 6.66
CA LYS A 44 19.37 9.90 7.42
C LYS A 44 20.72 10.29 6.78
N ASP A 45 21.48 9.31 6.34
CA ASP A 45 22.81 9.51 5.77
C ASP A 45 22.77 10.12 4.35
N ASN A 46 21.62 10.05 3.69
CA ASN A 46 21.43 10.55 2.33
C ASN A 46 20.21 11.48 2.25
N PRO A 47 20.26 12.67 2.85
CA PRO A 47 19.17 13.63 2.79
C PRO A 47 18.91 14.08 1.35
N ASN A 48 17.66 14.40 1.01
CA ASN A 48 17.24 14.96 -0.28
C ASN A 48 17.49 14.06 -1.51
N VAL A 49 17.88 12.81 -1.32
CA VAL A 49 18.03 11.86 -2.43
C VAL A 49 16.67 11.28 -2.77
N THR A 50 16.31 11.27 -4.06
CA THR A 50 15.09 10.62 -4.56
C THR A 50 15.01 9.19 -4.05
N THR A 51 13.86 8.80 -3.48
CA THR A 51 13.69 7.49 -2.86
C THR A 51 12.57 6.72 -3.51
N MET A 52 12.91 5.56 -4.08
CA MET A 52 11.98 4.57 -4.61
C MET A 52 11.71 3.51 -3.56
N MET A 53 10.45 3.19 -3.34
CA MET A 53 9.98 2.26 -2.32
C MET A 53 9.00 1.28 -2.98
N LEU A 54 9.31 -0.01 -2.92
CA LEU A 54 8.68 -1.06 -3.71
C LEU A 54 8.34 -2.28 -2.84
N GLY A 55 7.15 -2.85 -3.00
CA GLY A 55 6.74 -4.08 -2.32
C GLY A 55 5.26 -4.09 -1.94
N HIS A 56 4.89 -4.95 -1.01
CA HIS A 56 3.57 -4.93 -0.41
C HIS A 56 3.45 -3.84 0.66
N GLY A 57 2.26 -3.28 0.80
CA GLY A 57 2.02 -2.25 1.80
C GLY A 57 0.55 -1.90 1.94
N GLY A 58 0.30 -0.90 2.77
CA GLY A 58 -1.03 -0.35 3.03
C GLY A 58 -0.97 1.16 3.26
N SER A 59 -2.07 1.73 3.71
CA SER A 59 -2.13 3.16 4.10
C SER A 59 -1.19 3.49 5.28
N GLY A 60 -0.81 2.49 6.08
CA GLY A 60 0.13 2.63 7.20
C GLY A 60 1.60 2.61 6.80
N GLY A 61 1.95 2.12 5.60
CA GLY A 61 3.32 2.07 5.12
C GLY A 61 3.68 0.86 4.26
N LEU A 62 4.97 0.71 4.00
CA LEU A 62 5.58 -0.40 3.26
C LEU A 62 5.92 -1.53 4.24
N PHE A 63 5.36 -2.71 4.02
CA PHE A 63 5.55 -3.88 4.90
C PHE A 63 6.99 -4.40 4.88
N SER A 64 7.40 -5.07 5.96
CA SER A 64 8.62 -5.86 5.99
C SER A 64 8.42 -7.20 5.27
N LYS A 65 9.53 -7.85 4.89
CA LYS A 65 9.50 -9.15 4.18
C LYS A 65 8.73 -10.23 4.94
N ASP A 66 8.81 -10.21 6.25
CA ASP A 66 8.18 -11.20 7.13
C ASP A 66 6.77 -10.80 7.60
N TRP A 67 6.23 -9.71 7.06
CA TRP A 67 4.92 -9.14 7.40
C TRP A 67 4.74 -8.73 8.88
N ARG A 68 5.82 -8.75 9.68
CA ARG A 68 5.78 -8.41 11.11
C ARG A 68 5.83 -6.92 11.43
N GLY A 69 5.60 -6.08 10.44
CA GLY A 69 5.60 -4.64 10.59
C GLY A 69 5.94 -3.93 9.29
N CYS A 70 6.30 -2.66 9.39
CA CYS A 70 6.66 -1.86 8.24
C CYS A 70 8.12 -1.43 8.30
N VAL A 71 8.79 -1.40 7.15
CA VAL A 71 10.12 -0.79 7.01
C VAL A 71 10.04 0.73 6.81
N ILE A 72 8.91 1.19 6.24
CA ILE A 72 8.50 2.59 6.17
C ILE A 72 7.13 2.72 6.82
N ASP A 73 6.99 3.59 7.81
CA ASP A 73 5.74 3.91 8.49
C ASP A 73 5.78 5.31 9.13
N TYR A 74 4.82 5.62 10.01
CA TYR A 74 4.71 6.89 10.70
C TYR A 74 5.99 7.32 11.43
N SER A 75 6.78 6.37 11.93
CA SER A 75 7.97 6.68 12.76
C SER A 75 9.17 7.17 11.96
N ASN A 76 9.21 6.90 10.64
CA ASN A 76 10.28 7.35 9.75
C ASN A 76 9.79 8.12 8.51
N ALA A 77 8.48 8.31 8.35
CA ALA A 77 7.89 9.11 7.26
C ALA A 77 8.43 10.55 7.19
N TYR A 78 8.80 11.14 8.35
CA TYR A 78 9.38 12.48 8.39
C TYR A 78 10.69 12.61 7.60
N LEU A 79 11.42 11.50 7.40
CA LEU A 79 12.65 11.47 6.62
C LEU A 79 12.37 11.56 5.10
N LEU A 80 11.12 11.38 4.69
CA LEU A 80 10.69 11.41 3.29
C LEU A 80 10.21 12.80 2.83
N LYS A 81 9.99 13.76 3.76
CA LYS A 81 9.35 15.05 3.45
C LYS A 81 10.15 15.93 2.48
N ASP A 82 11.48 15.92 2.58
CA ASP A 82 12.35 16.82 1.82
C ASP A 82 12.95 16.16 0.57
N ARG A 83 12.32 15.08 0.08
CA ARG A 83 12.77 14.34 -1.09
C ARG A 83 11.63 13.95 -2.02
N GLU A 84 11.96 13.70 -3.27
CA GLU A 84 11.02 13.10 -4.21
C GLU A 84 10.88 11.61 -3.89
N CYS A 85 9.63 11.14 -3.80
CA CYS A 85 9.29 9.76 -3.51
C CYS A 85 8.69 9.09 -4.75
N ILE A 86 9.05 7.84 -4.98
CA ILE A 86 8.39 6.93 -5.90
C ILE A 86 7.93 5.77 -5.06
N ALA A 87 6.61 5.64 -4.84
CA ALA A 87 6.05 4.67 -3.93
C ALA A 87 5.09 3.74 -4.68
N ILE A 88 5.49 2.47 -4.81
CA ILE A 88 4.75 1.44 -5.55
C ILE A 88 4.43 0.31 -4.58
N TRP A 89 3.29 0.44 -3.92
CA TRP A 89 2.64 -0.56 -3.07
C TRP A 89 1.15 -0.22 -2.95
N CYS A 90 0.33 -1.15 -2.47
CA CYS A 90 -1.10 -0.95 -2.27
C CYS A 90 -1.37 0.18 -1.26
N TYR A 91 -2.18 1.18 -1.67
CA TYR A 91 -2.52 2.37 -0.87
C TYR A 91 -1.35 3.33 -0.55
N ALA A 92 -0.25 3.28 -1.29
CA ALA A 92 0.87 4.22 -1.15
C ALA A 92 0.41 5.69 -1.23
N LYS A 93 -0.56 6.00 -2.08
CA LYS A 93 -1.10 7.38 -2.19
C LYS A 93 -1.76 7.87 -0.90
N ASN A 94 -2.40 6.99 -0.13
CA ASN A 94 -3.00 7.36 1.15
C ASN A 94 -1.90 7.71 2.16
N PHE A 95 -0.83 6.92 2.19
CA PHE A 95 0.37 7.21 2.98
C PHE A 95 1.01 8.53 2.56
N GLY A 96 1.26 8.74 1.27
CA GLY A 96 1.83 9.97 0.74
C GLY A 96 1.01 11.21 1.10
N ARG A 97 -0.31 11.14 0.97
CA ARG A 97 -1.23 12.21 1.34
C ARG A 97 -1.23 12.47 2.85
N GLN A 98 -1.28 11.42 3.66
CA GLN A 98 -1.30 11.52 5.12
C GLN A 98 -0.08 12.26 5.66
N TYR A 99 1.09 12.02 5.09
CA TYR A 99 2.35 12.62 5.56
C TYR A 99 2.80 13.84 4.75
N GLY A 100 2.00 14.29 3.77
CA GLY A 100 2.33 15.45 2.93
C GLY A 100 3.62 15.24 2.13
N LEU A 101 3.80 14.04 1.57
CA LEU A 101 4.98 13.69 0.80
C LEU A 101 4.86 14.17 -0.65
N LYS A 102 6.00 14.47 -1.27
CA LYS A 102 6.08 14.84 -2.68
C LYS A 102 6.50 13.63 -3.51
N GLY A 103 5.84 13.38 -4.65
CA GLY A 103 6.27 12.33 -5.58
C GLY A 103 5.13 11.59 -6.27
N TYR A 104 5.45 10.42 -6.80
CA TYR A 104 4.55 9.51 -7.49
C TYR A 104 4.14 8.36 -6.57
N PHE A 105 2.85 8.08 -6.51
CA PHE A 105 2.26 7.11 -5.60
C PHE A 105 1.21 6.24 -6.30
N THR A 106 1.24 4.93 -6.04
CA THR A 106 0.17 4.02 -6.46
C THR A 106 -0.89 3.87 -5.37
N SER A 107 -2.07 3.39 -5.73
CA SER A 107 -3.08 2.91 -4.79
C SER A 107 -3.16 1.40 -4.84
N MET A 108 -4.34 0.82 -4.70
CA MET A 108 -4.53 -0.62 -4.90
C MET A 108 -4.06 -1.00 -6.30
N PHE A 109 -3.32 -2.11 -6.39
CA PHE A 109 -2.67 -2.53 -7.62
C PHE A 109 -2.84 -4.05 -7.78
N VAL A 110 -3.48 -4.48 -8.84
CA VAL A 110 -3.64 -5.90 -9.19
C VAL A 110 -2.33 -6.39 -9.76
N SER A 111 -1.68 -7.33 -9.07
CA SER A 111 -0.35 -7.87 -9.40
C SER A 111 -0.33 -9.35 -9.77
N ASN A 112 -1.42 -10.06 -9.52
CA ASN A 112 -1.56 -11.47 -9.86
C ASN A 112 -2.99 -11.84 -10.30
N GLY A 113 -3.17 -13.04 -10.88
CA GLY A 113 -4.45 -13.48 -11.42
C GLY A 113 -5.51 -13.76 -10.33
N CYS A 114 -5.10 -14.13 -9.11
CA CYS A 114 -6.03 -14.31 -7.99
C CYS A 114 -6.63 -12.98 -7.55
N GLU A 115 -5.81 -11.95 -7.43
CA GLU A 115 -6.30 -10.59 -7.16
C GLU A 115 -7.24 -10.11 -8.25
N ALA A 116 -6.87 -10.29 -9.53
CA ALA A 116 -7.74 -9.93 -10.65
C ALA A 116 -9.13 -10.57 -10.52
N LYS A 117 -9.19 -11.86 -10.25
CA LYS A 117 -10.46 -12.58 -10.04
C LYS A 117 -11.23 -12.09 -8.82
N SER A 118 -10.54 -11.80 -7.70
CA SER A 118 -11.16 -11.26 -6.48
C SER A 118 -11.82 -9.91 -6.72
N PHE A 119 -11.28 -9.11 -7.66
CA PHE A 119 -11.89 -7.86 -8.12
C PHE A 119 -12.91 -8.05 -9.26
N GLY A 120 -13.23 -9.30 -9.63
CA GLY A 120 -14.21 -9.60 -10.67
C GLY A 120 -13.69 -9.45 -12.10
N TYR A 121 -12.37 -9.38 -12.29
CA TYR A 121 -11.75 -9.29 -13.61
C TYR A 121 -11.46 -10.68 -14.17
N ASP A 122 -11.89 -10.92 -15.41
CA ASP A 122 -11.57 -12.15 -16.16
C ASP A 122 -10.17 -11.98 -16.79
N ALA A 123 -9.14 -12.32 -16.01
CA ALA A 123 -7.75 -12.27 -16.44
C ALA A 123 -7.02 -13.52 -15.96
N THR A 124 -6.13 -14.05 -16.82
CA THR A 124 -5.24 -15.15 -16.44
C THR A 124 -4.04 -14.61 -15.64
N GLU A 125 -3.35 -15.50 -14.93
CA GLU A 125 -2.09 -15.18 -14.27
C GLU A 125 -1.07 -14.61 -15.26
N GLU A 126 -0.97 -15.22 -16.46
CA GLU A 126 -0.05 -14.79 -17.51
C GLU A 126 -0.38 -13.38 -18.02
N ASP A 127 -1.67 -13.06 -18.20
CA ASP A 127 -2.09 -11.72 -18.65
C ASP A 127 -1.68 -10.65 -17.65
N VAL A 128 -1.92 -10.89 -16.36
CA VAL A 128 -1.56 -9.94 -15.30
C VAL A 128 -0.03 -9.84 -15.18
N PHE A 129 0.67 -10.97 -15.17
CA PHE A 129 2.14 -10.99 -15.09
C PHE A 129 2.80 -10.19 -16.23
N ASN A 130 2.30 -10.35 -17.46
CA ASN A 130 2.83 -9.61 -18.61
C ASN A 130 2.59 -8.11 -18.47
N GLU A 131 1.41 -7.69 -17.97
CA GLU A 131 1.10 -6.25 -17.82
C GLU A 131 1.90 -5.61 -16.68
N VAL A 132 2.06 -6.27 -15.55
CA VAL A 132 2.87 -5.71 -14.44
C VAL A 132 4.35 -5.64 -14.81
N ALA A 133 4.84 -6.57 -15.65
CA ALA A 133 6.17 -6.50 -16.21
C ALA A 133 6.34 -5.29 -17.13
N LEU A 134 5.36 -5.03 -18.01
CA LEU A 134 5.34 -3.83 -18.86
C LEU A 134 5.26 -2.54 -18.05
N PHE A 135 4.45 -2.52 -16.99
CA PHE A 135 4.39 -1.39 -16.08
C PHE A 135 5.78 -1.08 -15.49
N ALA A 136 6.47 -2.09 -14.98
CA ALA A 136 7.80 -1.90 -14.39
C ALA A 136 8.84 -1.43 -15.42
N GLU A 137 8.78 -1.92 -16.66
CA GLU A 137 9.63 -1.48 -17.77
C GLU A 137 9.36 -0.02 -18.16
N ARG A 138 8.08 0.40 -18.18
CA ARG A 138 7.70 1.80 -18.40
C ARG A 138 8.24 2.72 -17.30
N VAL A 139 8.09 2.32 -16.03
CA VAL A 139 8.67 3.05 -14.88
C VAL A 139 10.19 3.18 -15.03
N ASN A 140 10.88 2.09 -15.37
CA ASN A 140 12.32 2.09 -15.59
C ASN A 140 12.73 3.05 -16.73
N THR A 141 11.98 3.07 -17.81
CA THR A 141 12.20 3.99 -18.93
C THR A 141 12.08 5.45 -18.50
N LEU A 142 11.03 5.81 -17.74
CA LEU A 142 10.85 7.16 -17.24
C LEU A 142 12.01 7.62 -16.33
N ILE A 143 12.56 6.71 -15.53
CA ILE A 143 13.73 7.00 -14.70
C ILE A 143 14.98 7.23 -15.57
N LYS A 144 15.24 6.36 -16.52
CA LYS A 144 16.41 6.46 -17.42
C LYS A 144 16.38 7.72 -18.29
N GLU A 145 15.18 8.15 -18.68
CA GLU A 145 14.95 9.39 -19.41
C GLU A 145 14.96 10.64 -18.53
N GLU A 146 15.13 10.48 -17.22
CA GLU A 146 15.07 11.57 -16.24
C GLU A 146 13.74 12.36 -16.32
N THR A 147 12.65 11.68 -16.68
CA THR A 147 11.33 12.30 -16.79
C THR A 147 10.89 12.88 -15.44
N PRO A 148 10.42 14.14 -15.38
CA PRO A 148 9.90 14.72 -14.14
C PRO A 148 8.73 13.91 -13.59
N LEU A 149 8.71 13.68 -12.25
CA LEU A 149 7.68 12.82 -11.62
C LEU A 149 6.24 13.31 -11.82
N ASN A 150 6.05 14.62 -11.99
CA ASN A 150 4.72 15.18 -12.26
C ASN A 150 4.16 14.84 -13.66
N GLU A 151 4.99 14.32 -14.57
CA GLU A 151 4.57 13.85 -15.89
C GLU A 151 4.30 12.34 -15.92
N TRP A 152 4.67 11.60 -14.86
CA TRP A 152 4.63 10.14 -14.86
C TRP A 152 3.22 9.58 -15.02
N VAL A 153 2.25 10.15 -14.31
CA VAL A 153 0.86 9.67 -14.34
C VAL A 153 0.33 9.74 -15.79
N GLU A 154 0.45 10.89 -16.44
CA GLU A 154 0.00 11.08 -17.82
C GLU A 154 0.72 10.14 -18.79
N LYS A 155 2.04 10.03 -18.70
CA LYS A 155 2.84 9.18 -19.59
C LYS A 155 2.53 7.69 -19.41
N LEU A 156 2.38 7.22 -18.16
CA LEU A 156 2.02 5.83 -17.87
C LEU A 156 0.61 5.52 -18.36
N GLN A 157 -0.36 6.39 -18.05
CA GLN A 157 -1.74 6.25 -18.51
C GLN A 157 -1.85 6.27 -20.04
N GLY A 158 -1.07 7.11 -20.71
CA GLY A 158 -1.02 7.18 -22.17
C GLY A 158 -0.48 5.92 -22.87
N GLN A 159 0.18 5.03 -22.12
CA GLN A 159 0.72 3.76 -22.63
C GLN A 159 -0.09 2.53 -22.18
N ALA A 160 -1.13 2.72 -21.37
CA ALA A 160 -1.94 1.65 -20.82
C ALA A 160 -2.94 1.09 -21.85
N ASP A 161 -3.13 -0.23 -21.84
CA ASP A 161 -4.15 -0.89 -22.65
C ASP A 161 -5.49 -0.95 -21.89
N TYR A 162 -6.27 0.10 -21.97
CA TYR A 162 -7.58 0.20 -21.33
C TYR A 162 -8.66 -0.74 -21.88
N SER A 163 -8.34 -1.57 -22.87
CA SER A 163 -9.24 -2.67 -23.26
C SER A 163 -9.33 -3.77 -22.17
N LYS A 164 -8.38 -3.75 -21.23
CA LYS A 164 -8.30 -4.67 -20.08
C LYS A 164 -8.73 -3.94 -18.81
N PRO A 165 -9.87 -4.30 -18.18
CA PRO A 165 -10.40 -3.57 -17.02
C PRO A 165 -9.46 -3.50 -15.81
N TYR A 166 -8.66 -4.54 -15.54
CA TYR A 166 -7.68 -4.53 -14.45
C TYR A 166 -6.50 -3.59 -14.73
N VAL A 167 -6.18 -3.34 -16.00
CA VAL A 167 -5.18 -2.34 -16.39
C VAL A 167 -5.73 -0.95 -16.14
N GLU A 168 -6.97 -0.67 -16.56
CA GLU A 168 -7.65 0.58 -16.24
C GLU A 168 -7.66 0.82 -14.72
N PHE A 169 -8.02 -0.19 -13.94
CA PHE A 169 -8.00 -0.11 -12.48
C PHE A 169 -6.62 0.28 -11.93
N ASN A 170 -5.56 -0.40 -12.34
CA ASN A 170 -4.20 -0.12 -11.87
C ASN A 170 -3.76 1.31 -12.23
N TYR A 171 -3.96 1.73 -13.46
CA TYR A 171 -3.44 3.01 -13.95
C TYR A 171 -4.31 4.21 -13.52
N SER A 172 -5.62 4.03 -13.28
CA SER A 172 -6.51 5.09 -12.77
C SER A 172 -6.20 5.45 -11.31
N ASN A 173 -5.55 4.57 -10.57
CA ASN A 173 -5.27 4.73 -9.15
C ASN A 173 -3.88 5.32 -8.84
N MET A 174 -3.18 5.86 -9.82
CA MET A 174 -1.87 6.50 -9.67
C MET A 174 -2.03 8.00 -9.48
N GLU A 175 -1.20 8.61 -8.63
CA GLU A 175 -1.29 10.04 -8.33
C GLU A 175 0.10 10.65 -8.10
N TYR A 176 0.26 11.90 -8.53
CA TYR A 176 1.42 12.71 -8.20
C TYR A 176 1.04 13.77 -7.17
N PHE A 177 1.84 13.90 -6.12
CA PHE A 177 1.72 14.94 -5.12
C PHE A 177 2.91 15.89 -5.18
N ASP A 178 2.66 17.19 -5.09
CA ASP A 178 3.69 18.24 -5.06
C ASP A 178 4.21 18.54 -3.65
N GLY A 179 3.67 17.87 -2.63
CA GLY A 179 4.03 18.07 -1.22
C GLY A 179 3.23 19.17 -0.52
N THR A 180 2.29 19.84 -1.23
CA THR A 180 1.45 20.90 -0.65
C THR A 180 0.11 20.40 -0.09
N GLN A 181 -0.20 19.12 -0.30
CA GLN A 181 -1.43 18.52 0.21
C GLN A 181 -1.49 18.68 1.73
N LYS A 182 -2.61 19.14 2.22
CA LYS A 182 -2.87 19.11 3.66
C LYS A 182 -2.87 17.66 4.11
N PRO A 183 -2.07 17.29 5.13
CA PRO A 183 -2.18 15.97 5.73
C PRO A 183 -3.63 15.68 6.08
N LEU A 184 -4.10 14.47 5.78
CA LEU A 184 -5.41 14.05 6.23
C LEU A 184 -5.41 14.09 7.76
N SER A 185 -6.33 14.85 8.36
CA SER A 185 -6.52 14.77 9.81
C SER A 185 -7.03 13.37 10.14
N ILE A 186 -6.49 12.77 11.21
CA ILE A 186 -6.88 11.42 11.68
C ILE A 186 -8.40 11.33 11.91
N SER A 187 -9.09 12.46 12.08
CA SER A 187 -10.54 12.54 12.26
C SER A 187 -11.36 12.36 10.97
N THR A 188 -10.75 12.29 9.80
CA THR A 188 -11.44 12.17 8.50
C THR A 188 -11.39 10.78 7.89
N TYR A 189 -10.90 9.76 8.59
CA TYR A 189 -11.15 8.40 8.16
C TYR A 189 -12.67 8.12 8.31
N PRO A 190 -13.38 7.84 7.21
CA PRO A 190 -14.76 7.41 7.33
C PRO A 190 -14.76 6.10 8.13
N THR A 191 -15.41 6.11 9.28
CA THR A 191 -15.65 4.97 10.16
C THR A 191 -16.64 3.96 9.56
N SER A 192 -16.66 3.82 8.24
CA SER A 192 -17.57 2.91 7.54
C SER A 192 -16.86 2.13 6.44
N TYR A 193 -15.91 1.28 6.82
CA TYR A 193 -15.70 0.06 6.05
C TYR A 193 -16.73 -0.98 6.52
N THR A 194 -18.00 -0.71 6.26
CA THR A 194 -18.99 -1.77 6.22
C THR A 194 -18.88 -2.42 4.86
N HIS A 195 -18.62 -3.73 4.86
CA HIS A 195 -18.70 -4.63 3.73
C HIS A 195 -19.56 -4.11 2.59
N GLY A 196 -18.92 -3.77 1.50
CA GLY A 196 -19.55 -3.46 0.24
C GLY A 196 -18.45 -3.27 -0.77
N TYR A 197 -18.24 -4.24 -1.62
CA TYR A 197 -17.61 -4.03 -2.91
C TYR A 197 -18.36 -2.90 -3.60
N GLY A 198 -17.85 -1.68 -3.50
CA GLY A 198 -18.50 -0.49 -4.00
C GLY A 198 -17.48 0.42 -4.65
N TYR A 199 -17.52 0.45 -5.95
CA TYR A 199 -16.86 1.38 -6.85
C TYR A 199 -17.19 2.83 -6.51
N GLY A 200 -16.23 3.72 -6.72
CA GLY A 200 -16.45 5.14 -6.94
C GLY A 200 -16.29 5.98 -5.68
N PHE A 201 -15.14 6.63 -5.59
CA PHE A 201 -15.05 7.89 -4.88
C PHE A 201 -15.36 8.99 -5.90
N ASP A 202 -16.63 9.39 -5.96
CA ASP A 202 -16.98 10.69 -6.51
C ASP A 202 -16.72 11.76 -5.47
N ASP A 203 -16.14 12.86 -5.94
CA ASP A 203 -15.84 14.06 -5.19
C ASP A 203 -17.08 14.67 -4.57
N GLU A 204 -16.91 15.18 -3.34
CA GLU A 204 -17.70 16.20 -2.65
C GLU A 204 -19.18 16.32 -3.01
N GLU A 205 -20.08 15.66 -2.22
CA GLU A 205 -21.35 16.28 -1.86
C GLU A 205 -21.92 15.72 -0.54
N ASP A 206 -22.07 16.63 0.41
CA ASP A 206 -23.09 16.76 1.48
C ASP A 206 -23.47 15.50 2.30
N TYR A 207 -22.72 15.21 3.36
CA TYR A 207 -23.20 14.31 4.40
C TYR A 207 -23.99 15.05 5.47
N GLY A 208 -25.32 15.00 5.30
CA GLY A 208 -26.29 15.40 6.29
C GLY A 208 -26.10 14.67 7.64
N LYS A 209 -26.28 15.41 8.72
CA LYS A 209 -26.20 14.98 10.11
C LYS A 209 -27.11 13.78 10.43
N GLY A 210 -26.59 12.56 10.24
CA GLY A 210 -27.22 11.32 10.72
C GLY A 210 -26.73 10.97 12.12
N LYS A 211 -27.62 10.93 13.10
CA LYS A 211 -27.37 10.42 14.45
C LYS A 211 -27.00 8.93 14.33
N GLY A 212 -25.72 8.57 14.51
CA GLY A 212 -25.28 7.20 14.49
C GLY A 212 -25.91 6.37 15.61
N LYS A 213 -26.57 5.27 15.24
CA LYS A 213 -26.93 4.21 16.18
C LYS A 213 -25.65 3.51 16.62
N VAL A 214 -25.43 3.43 17.92
CA VAL A 214 -24.42 2.56 18.52
C VAL A 214 -24.80 1.12 18.15
N VAL A 215 -23.95 0.46 17.37
CA VAL A 215 -24.12 -0.95 17.03
C VAL A 215 -23.43 -1.76 18.14
N ASP A 216 -24.17 -2.65 18.79
CA ASP A 216 -23.62 -3.59 19.79
C ASP A 216 -22.70 -4.59 19.05
N THR A 217 -21.40 -4.37 19.19
CA THR A 217 -20.36 -5.22 18.56
C THR A 217 -20.37 -6.66 19.07
N LYS A 218 -20.80 -6.92 20.32
CA LYS A 218 -20.96 -8.28 20.85
C LYS A 218 -22.04 -9.08 20.12
N ALA A 219 -23.10 -8.42 19.66
CA ALA A 219 -24.16 -9.06 18.88
C ALA A 219 -23.72 -9.38 17.44
N LYS A 220 -22.72 -8.66 16.90
CA LYS A 220 -22.24 -8.82 15.54
C LYS A 220 -21.15 -9.89 15.42
N TYR A 221 -20.35 -10.13 16.49
CA TYR A 221 -19.22 -11.06 16.48
C TYR A 221 -19.25 -11.98 17.73
N PRO A 222 -20.19 -12.93 17.83
CA PRO A 222 -20.26 -13.84 18.97
C PRO A 222 -19.01 -14.72 19.13
N SER A 223 -18.24 -14.95 18.06
CA SER A 223 -17.00 -15.73 18.06
C SER A 223 -15.84 -15.06 18.81
N LEU A 224 -15.84 -13.72 18.93
CA LEU A 224 -14.82 -12.99 19.69
C LEU A 224 -14.90 -13.22 21.19
N TYR A 225 -15.99 -13.81 21.70
CA TYR A 225 -16.28 -13.95 23.12
C TYR A 225 -16.65 -15.38 23.56
N GLY A 226 -16.58 -16.37 22.66
CA GLY A 226 -16.98 -17.74 22.93
C GLY A 226 -15.91 -18.75 22.48
N ASN A 227 -15.57 -19.65 23.37
CA ASN A 227 -14.64 -20.77 23.17
C ASN A 227 -14.95 -21.52 21.87
N ASP A 228 -13.95 -21.61 20.97
CA ASP A 228 -13.54 -22.79 20.20
C ASP A 228 -12.85 -22.41 18.90
N SER A 229 -11.56 -22.41 18.90
CA SER A 229 -10.63 -23.07 17.99
C SER A 229 -9.21 -22.51 18.18
N ASP A 230 -8.20 -23.33 18.01
CA ASP A 230 -6.78 -22.95 18.17
C ASP A 230 -6.36 -21.83 17.17
N ILE A 231 -7.12 -21.66 16.08
CA ILE A 231 -6.87 -20.66 15.05
C ILE A 231 -7.27 -19.24 15.51
N ASP A 232 -8.39 -19.10 16.21
CA ASP A 232 -8.83 -17.80 16.73
C ASP A 232 -7.88 -17.29 17.82
N ASN A 233 -7.33 -18.20 18.62
CA ASN A 233 -6.30 -17.86 19.62
C ASN A 233 -5.00 -17.34 18.98
N GLU A 234 -4.62 -17.85 17.82
CA GLU A 234 -3.42 -17.39 17.11
C GLU A 234 -3.59 -15.96 16.56
N ILE A 235 -4.75 -15.67 15.99
CA ILE A 235 -5.09 -14.32 15.50
C ILE A 235 -5.10 -13.31 16.65
N ASP A 236 -5.68 -13.66 17.78
CA ASP A 236 -5.78 -12.76 18.94
C ASP A 236 -4.41 -12.44 19.54
N LEU A 237 -3.49 -13.41 19.61
CA LEU A 237 -2.12 -13.19 20.05
C LEU A 237 -1.35 -12.25 19.11
N TRP A 238 -1.45 -12.46 17.81
CA TRP A 238 -0.82 -11.60 16.83
C TRP A 238 -1.40 -10.18 16.84
N PHE A 239 -2.69 -10.06 17.10
CA PHE A 239 -3.36 -8.77 17.19
C PHE A 239 -2.98 -8.00 18.46
N GLU A 240 -2.83 -8.66 19.61
CA GLU A 240 -2.36 -8.01 20.82
C GLU A 240 -0.94 -7.45 20.63
N ASP A 241 -0.03 -8.21 20.04
CA ASP A 241 1.32 -7.75 19.71
C ASP A 241 1.26 -6.57 18.74
N TYR A 242 0.39 -6.61 17.73
CA TYR A 242 0.17 -5.51 16.80
C TYR A 242 -0.30 -4.25 17.53
N CYS A 243 -1.21 -4.35 18.48
CA CYS A 243 -1.69 -3.22 19.28
C CYS A 243 -0.57 -2.62 20.14
N ILE A 244 0.23 -3.46 20.81
CA ILE A 244 1.35 -3.03 21.64
C ILE A 244 2.39 -2.29 20.81
N VAL A 245 2.80 -2.86 19.67
CA VAL A 245 3.81 -2.28 18.78
C VAL A 245 3.35 -0.95 18.19
N ASN A 246 2.04 -0.79 17.91
CA ASN A 246 1.47 0.40 17.29
C ASN A 246 0.87 1.39 18.29
N GLY A 247 1.01 1.15 19.60
CA GLY A 247 0.49 2.06 20.65
C GLY A 247 -1.03 2.24 20.58
N ILE A 248 -1.76 1.19 20.17
CA ILE A 248 -3.22 1.22 20.09
C ILE A 248 -3.79 0.97 21.48
N GLU A 249 -4.27 2.03 22.11
CA GLU A 249 -4.88 1.98 23.42
C GLU A 249 -6.40 2.24 23.33
N GLY A 250 -7.15 1.60 24.25
CA GLY A 250 -8.60 1.73 24.31
C GLY A 250 -9.38 0.69 23.50
N GLU A 251 -10.45 0.19 24.11
CA GLU A 251 -11.24 -0.93 23.58
C GLU A 251 -11.84 -0.65 22.19
N TRP A 252 -12.25 0.60 21.96
CA TRP A 252 -12.78 1.02 20.65
C TRP A 252 -11.72 1.05 19.54
N ALA A 253 -10.52 1.56 19.83
CA ALA A 253 -9.42 1.61 18.88
C ALA A 253 -8.93 0.19 18.53
N LYS A 254 -8.88 -0.71 19.53
CA LYS A 254 -8.54 -2.12 19.36
C LYS A 254 -9.56 -2.84 18.48
N ASN A 255 -10.85 -2.57 18.61
CA ASN A 255 -11.89 -3.21 17.80
C ASN A 255 -11.79 -2.84 16.32
N ILE A 256 -11.50 -1.57 16.00
CA ILE A 256 -11.30 -1.13 14.61
C ILE A 256 -10.01 -1.74 14.04
N ALA A 257 -8.93 -1.73 14.82
CA ALA A 257 -7.67 -2.30 14.38
C ALA A 257 -7.79 -3.83 14.17
N TYR A 258 -8.59 -4.52 14.96
CA TYR A 258 -8.85 -5.95 14.80
C TYR A 258 -9.58 -6.27 13.49
N ASP A 259 -10.62 -5.51 13.15
CA ASP A 259 -11.34 -5.70 11.89
C ASP A 259 -10.42 -5.54 10.67
N LEU A 260 -9.52 -4.55 10.72
CA LEU A 260 -8.53 -4.31 9.66
C LEU A 260 -7.45 -5.40 9.61
N PHE A 261 -6.98 -5.84 10.78
CA PHE A 261 -5.99 -6.90 10.89
C PHE A 261 -6.56 -8.23 10.39
N LYS A 262 -7.78 -8.57 10.80
CA LYS A 262 -8.47 -9.79 10.38
C LYS A 262 -8.75 -9.80 8.88
N ALA A 263 -9.17 -8.68 8.31
CA ALA A 263 -9.39 -8.58 6.87
C ALA A 263 -8.10 -8.83 6.07
N GLY A 264 -6.95 -8.31 6.54
CA GLY A 264 -5.65 -8.60 5.97
C GLY A 264 -5.22 -10.07 6.13
N TRP A 265 -5.54 -10.67 7.29
CA TRP A 265 -5.26 -12.07 7.57
C TRP A 265 -6.09 -13.03 6.72
N ASP A 266 -7.39 -12.76 6.58
CA ASP A 266 -8.31 -13.57 5.76
C ASP A 266 -7.92 -13.48 4.27
N ALA A 267 -7.57 -12.29 3.77
CA ALA A 267 -7.06 -12.10 2.43
C ALA A 267 -5.76 -12.88 2.15
N ARG A 268 -4.90 -13.03 3.17
CA ARG A 268 -3.68 -13.84 3.07
C ARG A 268 -4.00 -15.33 2.99
N LYS A 269 -4.95 -15.84 3.80
CA LYS A 269 -5.37 -17.25 3.74
C LYS A 269 -5.98 -17.59 2.37
N ASP A 270 -6.82 -16.71 1.83
CA ASP A 270 -7.38 -16.88 0.51
C ASP A 270 -6.28 -16.91 -0.57
N ALA A 271 -5.22 -16.11 -0.39
CA ALA A 271 -4.06 -16.14 -1.26
C ALA A 271 -3.24 -17.45 -1.12
N GLU A 272 -3.08 -18.00 0.09
CA GLU A 272 -2.40 -19.29 0.31
C GLU A 272 -3.16 -20.47 -0.30
N GLU A 273 -4.50 -20.43 -0.38
CA GLU A 273 -5.32 -21.44 -1.06
C GLU A 273 -5.26 -21.36 -2.59
N CYS A 274 -4.76 -20.25 -3.15
CA CYS A 274 -4.53 -20.08 -4.59
C CYS A 274 -3.18 -20.69 -5.06
N TRP A 275 -2.39 -21.28 -4.17
CA TRP A 275 -1.10 -21.95 -4.44
C TRP A 275 -1.19 -23.46 -4.23
#